data_f65ffc6a3227c2f3e65134a9c78dd455
#
_entry.id   f65ffc6a3227c2f3e65134a9c78dd455
#
_cell.length_a   1.000
_cell.length_b   1.000
_cell.length_c   1.000
_cell.angle_alpha   90.00
_cell.angle_beta   90.00
_cell.angle_gamma   90.00
#
_symmetry.space_group_name_H-M   'P 1'
#
loop_
_entity.id
_entity.type
_entity.pdbx_description
1 polymer ?
#
loop_
_entity_poly.entity_id
_entity_poly.type
_entity_poly.pdbx_seq_one_letter_code
_entity_poly.pdbx_strand_id
1 'polypeptide(L)'
;MSKNLNKTPKISIGVPVYNGQNFIRKRLDSILNQSFTDFEIIISDNNSTDLTLEICKEYAEKDKRIRLTKQEKNIGLFWNYKFVLDNSLGDYFVIANVDDLWEKDFLLKNFEILESHPKIVVSMGKITRYGSFDTYDEKKSDNFFTRIYKKNRKKLRSLNIFSISGNYESKVRFCLRKYNFWIQFGLFRKQELQSSMMESPFYGWDYALVLNVLRHGDVFVHDLPLMKFYTKGASGQGVSEFLHQQKLSKQFIILPHAPLTQWCLKNLGIIFFLKNIDFFIKLNFLAILSLIADSIKK
;
A
#
# COMPACT_ATOMS: atom_id res chain seq x y z
N MET A 1 -12.34 -34.57 -19.21
CA MET A 1 -12.85 -33.19 -19.14
C MET A 1 -11.67 -32.25 -19.23
N SER A 2 -11.36 -31.71 -20.41
CA SER A 2 -10.30 -30.71 -20.60
C SER A 2 -10.79 -29.37 -20.05
N LYS A 3 -10.32 -28.99 -18.85
CA LYS A 3 -10.52 -27.63 -18.33
C LYS A 3 -9.72 -26.66 -19.17
N ASN A 4 -10.43 -25.68 -19.74
CA ASN A 4 -9.89 -24.54 -20.50
C ASN A 4 -8.62 -23.98 -19.85
N LEU A 5 -7.46 -24.31 -20.41
CA LEU A 5 -6.14 -23.81 -20.00
C LEU A 5 -5.86 -22.35 -20.43
N ASN A 6 -6.85 -21.66 -21.01
CA ASN A 6 -6.69 -20.32 -21.59
C ASN A 6 -7.65 -19.25 -21.05
N LYS A 7 -8.30 -19.46 -19.91
CA LYS A 7 -9.14 -18.40 -19.35
C LYS A 7 -8.29 -17.42 -18.55
N THR A 8 -8.25 -16.18 -18.98
CA THR A 8 -7.63 -15.07 -18.22
C THR A 8 -8.30 -14.97 -16.84
N PRO A 9 -7.53 -14.92 -15.74
CA PRO A 9 -8.10 -14.81 -14.41
C PRO A 9 -8.81 -13.46 -14.24
N LYS A 10 -9.82 -13.40 -13.39
CA LYS A 10 -10.52 -12.14 -13.10
C LYS A 10 -9.68 -11.20 -12.26
N ILE A 11 -8.99 -11.73 -11.26
CA ILE A 11 -8.19 -10.94 -10.31
C ILE A 11 -6.72 -11.35 -10.43
N SER A 12 -5.83 -10.37 -10.48
CA SER A 12 -4.40 -10.56 -10.29
C SER A 12 -3.99 -10.07 -8.90
N ILE A 13 -3.24 -10.89 -8.18
CA ILE A 13 -2.72 -10.59 -6.85
C ILE A 13 -1.21 -10.42 -6.96
N GLY A 14 -0.72 -9.19 -6.81
CA GLY A 14 0.71 -8.89 -6.84
C GLY A 14 1.33 -9.06 -5.45
N VAL A 15 2.39 -9.86 -5.34
CA VAL A 15 3.15 -10.11 -4.11
C VAL A 15 4.61 -9.70 -4.31
N PRO A 16 4.93 -8.39 -4.20
CA PRO A 16 6.33 -7.97 -4.17
C PRO A 16 6.93 -8.30 -2.81
N VAL A 17 7.99 -9.09 -2.79
CA VAL A 17 8.62 -9.55 -1.54
C VAL A 17 10.12 -9.31 -1.54
N TYR A 18 10.67 -8.98 -0.36
CA TYR A 18 12.09 -8.90 -0.06
C TYR A 18 12.33 -9.26 1.41
N ASN A 19 13.11 -10.33 1.66
CA ASN A 19 13.42 -10.83 2.99
C ASN A 19 12.17 -11.00 3.89
N GLY A 20 11.19 -11.75 3.37
CA GLY A 20 9.88 -11.96 3.99
C GLY A 20 9.67 -13.34 4.60
N GLN A 21 10.73 -14.14 4.86
CA GLN A 21 10.63 -15.55 5.28
C GLN A 21 9.69 -15.79 6.49
N ASN A 22 9.60 -14.82 7.40
CA ASN A 22 8.78 -14.95 8.62
C ASN A 22 7.28 -14.73 8.37
N PHE A 23 6.90 -14.21 7.20
CA PHE A 23 5.53 -13.77 6.91
C PHE A 23 4.94 -14.45 5.69
N ILE A 24 5.76 -14.75 4.67
CA ILE A 24 5.29 -15.14 3.34
C ILE A 24 4.40 -16.39 3.36
N ARG A 25 4.68 -17.42 4.21
CA ARG A 25 3.82 -18.60 4.34
C ARG A 25 2.40 -18.21 4.75
N LYS A 26 2.25 -17.47 5.86
CA LYS A 26 0.94 -17.02 6.35
C LYS A 26 0.21 -16.16 5.31
N ARG A 27 0.98 -15.33 4.57
CA ARG A 27 0.41 -14.50 3.51
C ARG A 27 -0.16 -15.34 2.38
N LEU A 28 0.62 -16.28 1.84
CA LEU A 28 0.18 -17.16 0.76
C LEU A 28 -0.99 -18.04 1.20
N ASP A 29 -0.97 -18.57 2.41
CA ASP A 29 -2.09 -19.32 2.98
C ASP A 29 -3.37 -18.46 3.03
N SER A 30 -3.29 -17.20 3.47
CA SER A 30 -4.46 -16.31 3.52
C SER A 30 -5.02 -15.96 2.14
N ILE A 31 -4.18 -15.96 1.10
CA ILE A 31 -4.61 -15.75 -0.30
C ILE A 31 -5.24 -17.03 -0.86
N LEU A 32 -4.60 -18.17 -0.67
CA LEU A 32 -5.08 -19.44 -1.21
C LEU A 32 -6.39 -19.91 -0.56
N ASN A 33 -6.67 -19.47 0.68
CA ASN A 33 -7.91 -19.73 1.41
C ASN A 33 -9.05 -18.74 1.09
N GLN A 34 -8.91 -17.85 0.11
CA GLN A 34 -9.99 -16.95 -0.29
C GLN A 34 -11.18 -17.72 -0.88
N SER A 35 -12.41 -17.25 -0.58
CA SER A 35 -13.65 -17.84 -1.12
C SER A 35 -13.81 -17.61 -2.62
N PHE A 36 -13.27 -16.52 -3.16
CA PHE A 36 -13.16 -16.27 -4.59
C PHE A 36 -11.92 -16.97 -5.15
N THR A 37 -12.06 -17.76 -6.22
CA THR A 37 -10.99 -18.67 -6.72
C THR A 37 -10.47 -18.32 -8.12
N ASP A 38 -11.14 -17.45 -8.88
CA ASP A 38 -10.75 -17.05 -10.24
C ASP A 38 -9.69 -15.95 -10.20
N PHE A 39 -8.50 -16.29 -9.71
CA PHE A 39 -7.35 -15.36 -9.59
C PHE A 39 -6.02 -16.02 -9.97
N GLU A 40 -5.04 -15.18 -10.26
CA GLU A 40 -3.61 -15.53 -10.29
C GLU A 40 -2.85 -14.82 -9.18
N ILE A 41 -1.68 -15.34 -8.83
CA ILE A 41 -0.72 -14.75 -7.90
C ILE A 41 0.59 -14.50 -8.64
N ILE A 42 1.05 -13.24 -8.66
CA ILE A 42 2.34 -12.87 -9.23
C ILE A 42 3.28 -12.54 -8.10
N ILE A 43 4.21 -13.45 -7.80
CA ILE A 43 5.24 -13.22 -6.78
C ILE A 43 6.49 -12.68 -7.47
N SER A 44 6.98 -11.53 -7.02
CA SER A 44 8.27 -11.01 -7.43
C SER A 44 9.20 -10.94 -6.23
N ASP A 45 10.11 -11.92 -6.14
CA ASP A 45 11.18 -11.93 -5.16
C ASP A 45 12.27 -10.94 -5.56
N ASN A 46 12.42 -9.87 -4.77
CA ASN A 46 13.31 -8.75 -5.04
C ASN A 46 14.79 -9.06 -4.69
N ASN A 47 15.25 -10.28 -5.05
CA ASN A 47 16.55 -10.83 -4.73
C ASN A 47 16.77 -10.97 -3.22
N SER A 48 15.87 -11.69 -2.55
CA SER A 48 15.97 -12.01 -1.13
C SER A 48 17.24 -12.81 -0.80
N THR A 49 17.74 -12.60 0.41
CA THR A 49 18.95 -13.27 0.94
C THR A 49 18.64 -14.24 2.09
N ASP A 50 17.37 -14.37 2.43
CA ASP A 50 16.82 -15.31 3.41
C ASP A 50 16.06 -16.44 2.71
N LEU A 51 15.29 -17.26 3.42
CA LEU A 51 14.55 -18.40 2.89
C LEU A 51 13.27 -18.00 2.10
N THR A 52 13.06 -16.73 1.80
CA THR A 52 11.85 -16.24 1.10
C THR A 52 11.66 -16.93 -0.25
N LEU A 53 12.71 -16.98 -1.07
CA LEU A 53 12.64 -17.53 -2.42
C LEU A 53 12.31 -19.03 -2.40
N GLU A 54 12.94 -19.78 -1.50
CA GLU A 54 12.70 -21.21 -1.33
C GLU A 54 11.25 -21.49 -0.96
N ILE A 55 10.72 -20.71 -0.01
CA ILE A 55 9.30 -20.82 0.40
C ILE A 55 8.38 -20.50 -0.79
N CYS A 56 8.66 -19.45 -1.56
CA CYS A 56 7.85 -19.10 -2.72
C CYS A 56 7.85 -20.21 -3.79
N LYS A 57 8.99 -20.87 -4.02
CA LYS A 57 9.08 -22.01 -4.94
C LYS A 57 8.21 -23.18 -4.49
N GLU A 58 8.25 -23.54 -3.19
CA GLU A 58 7.40 -24.61 -2.65
C GLU A 58 5.91 -24.38 -2.94
N TYR A 59 5.43 -23.13 -2.84
CA TYR A 59 4.03 -22.78 -3.13
C TYR A 59 3.74 -22.78 -4.63
N ALA A 60 4.65 -22.26 -5.45
CA ALA A 60 4.49 -22.24 -6.91
C ALA A 60 4.46 -23.65 -7.53
N GLU A 61 5.18 -24.61 -6.95
CA GLU A 61 5.13 -26.02 -7.36
C GLU A 61 3.78 -26.68 -7.03
N LYS A 62 3.13 -26.25 -5.94
CA LYS A 62 1.87 -26.82 -5.45
C LYS A 62 0.63 -26.21 -6.09
N ASP A 63 0.67 -24.95 -6.50
CA ASP A 63 -0.48 -24.23 -7.05
C ASP A 63 -0.13 -23.51 -8.35
N LYS A 64 -0.72 -23.95 -9.46
CA LYS A 64 -0.47 -23.43 -10.82
C LYS A 64 -0.94 -21.99 -11.03
N ARG A 65 -1.73 -21.42 -10.12
CA ARG A 65 -2.12 -20.01 -10.16
C ARG A 65 -0.97 -19.08 -9.77
N ILE A 66 0.12 -19.62 -9.20
CA ILE A 66 1.27 -18.86 -8.73
C ILE A 66 2.32 -18.77 -9.85
N ARG A 67 2.65 -17.55 -10.24
CA ARG A 67 3.78 -17.22 -11.11
C ARG A 67 4.86 -16.56 -10.28
N LEU A 68 6.04 -17.17 -10.17
CA LEU A 68 7.17 -16.67 -9.39
C LEU A 68 8.27 -16.15 -10.32
N THR A 69 8.74 -14.94 -10.03
CA THR A 69 9.92 -14.35 -10.66
C THR A 69 10.91 -13.93 -9.58
N LYS A 70 12.18 -14.32 -9.74
CA LYS A 70 13.30 -13.77 -8.97
C LYS A 70 13.94 -12.64 -9.75
N GLN A 71 14.07 -11.47 -9.13
CA GLN A 71 14.79 -10.34 -9.69
C GLN A 71 16.32 -10.59 -9.62
N GLU A 72 17.08 -10.13 -10.61
CA GLU A 72 18.55 -10.27 -10.63
C GLU A 72 19.23 -9.48 -9.48
N LYS A 73 18.60 -8.39 -9.07
CA LYS A 73 19.04 -7.51 -7.97
C LYS A 73 17.84 -6.89 -7.26
N ASN A 74 18.04 -6.41 -6.04
CA ASN A 74 17.01 -5.62 -5.37
C ASN A 74 16.79 -4.29 -6.12
N ILE A 75 15.65 -4.16 -6.80
CA ILE A 75 15.26 -2.99 -7.60
C ILE A 75 14.49 -1.93 -6.79
N GLY A 76 14.25 -2.17 -5.50
CA GLY A 76 13.46 -1.29 -4.62
C GLY A 76 11.95 -1.59 -4.69
N LEU A 77 11.23 -1.08 -3.69
CA LEU A 77 9.80 -1.39 -3.50
C LEU A 77 8.94 -0.91 -4.68
N PHE A 78 9.13 0.32 -5.15
CA PHE A 78 8.34 0.90 -6.25
C PHE A 78 8.43 0.06 -7.53
N TRP A 79 9.65 -0.28 -7.95
CA TRP A 79 9.84 -1.04 -9.18
C TRP A 79 9.35 -2.48 -9.05
N ASN A 80 9.47 -3.05 -7.85
CA ASN A 80 8.95 -4.39 -7.58
C ASN A 80 7.41 -4.41 -7.56
N TYR A 81 6.78 -3.35 -7.02
CA TYR A 81 5.34 -3.13 -7.13
C TYR A 81 4.90 -3.00 -8.59
N LYS A 82 5.57 -2.11 -9.34
CA LYS A 82 5.28 -1.87 -10.75
C LYS A 82 5.44 -3.16 -11.57
N PHE A 83 6.48 -3.95 -11.30
CA PHE A 83 6.72 -5.22 -11.97
C PHE A 83 5.53 -6.18 -11.83
N VAL A 84 5.01 -6.40 -10.63
CA VAL A 84 3.86 -7.32 -10.44
C VAL A 84 2.57 -6.77 -11.07
N LEU A 85 2.38 -5.45 -11.08
CA LEU A 85 1.25 -4.82 -11.75
C LEU A 85 1.33 -4.94 -13.27
N ASP A 86 2.50 -4.66 -13.86
CA ASP A 86 2.70 -4.72 -15.32
C ASP A 86 2.58 -6.15 -15.88
N ASN A 87 2.93 -7.16 -15.07
CA ASN A 87 2.84 -8.57 -15.44
C ASN A 87 1.51 -9.22 -15.09
N SER A 88 0.53 -8.46 -14.62
CA SER A 88 -0.80 -8.95 -14.26
C SER A 88 -1.69 -9.16 -15.48
N LEU A 89 -2.49 -10.25 -15.48
CA LEU A 89 -3.37 -10.63 -16.58
C LEU A 89 -4.84 -10.27 -16.31
N GLY A 90 -5.27 -10.27 -15.05
CA GLY A 90 -6.67 -10.06 -14.65
C GLY A 90 -7.20 -8.65 -14.96
N ASP A 91 -8.51 -8.51 -14.94
CA ASP A 91 -9.21 -7.21 -15.11
C ASP A 91 -9.10 -6.35 -13.84
N TYR A 92 -8.91 -7.01 -12.69
CA TYR A 92 -8.77 -6.41 -11.37
C TYR A 92 -7.41 -6.73 -10.79
N PHE A 93 -6.88 -5.81 -9.97
CA PHE A 93 -5.58 -5.97 -9.33
C PHE A 93 -5.63 -5.58 -7.85
N VAL A 94 -4.92 -6.34 -7.03
CA VAL A 94 -4.67 -6.00 -5.64
C VAL A 94 -3.22 -6.31 -5.26
N ILE A 95 -2.62 -5.40 -4.48
CA ILE A 95 -1.30 -5.63 -3.91
C ILE A 95 -1.42 -6.40 -2.59
N ALA A 96 -0.58 -7.39 -2.41
CA ALA A 96 -0.55 -8.23 -1.23
C ALA A 96 0.80 -8.10 -0.53
N ASN A 97 0.90 -7.15 0.42
CA ASN A 97 2.06 -7.04 1.29
C ASN A 97 2.24 -8.32 2.09
N VAL A 98 3.48 -8.74 2.28
CA VAL A 98 3.81 -10.04 2.89
C VAL A 98 3.45 -10.14 4.37
N ASP A 99 3.40 -9.02 5.07
CA ASP A 99 3.15 -8.93 6.50
C ASP A 99 1.66 -8.71 6.86
N ASP A 100 0.79 -8.44 5.88
CA ASP A 100 -0.63 -8.25 6.10
C ASP A 100 -1.42 -9.54 5.81
N LEU A 101 -2.64 -9.66 6.34
CA LEU A 101 -3.51 -10.83 6.11
C LEU A 101 -4.89 -10.37 5.65
N TRP A 102 -5.57 -11.20 4.87
CA TRP A 102 -6.94 -10.98 4.44
C TRP A 102 -7.90 -11.95 5.12
N GLU A 103 -9.11 -11.48 5.41
CA GLU A 103 -10.22 -12.35 5.76
C GLU A 103 -10.67 -13.16 4.54
N LYS A 104 -11.32 -14.28 4.79
CA LYS A 104 -11.69 -15.28 3.77
C LYS A 104 -12.47 -14.69 2.58
N ASP A 105 -13.30 -13.68 2.81
CA ASP A 105 -14.17 -13.10 1.79
C ASP A 105 -13.66 -11.76 1.24
N PHE A 106 -12.39 -11.42 1.48
CA PHE A 106 -11.82 -10.15 1.03
C PHE A 106 -11.94 -9.99 -0.49
N LEU A 107 -11.52 -10.98 -1.27
CA LEU A 107 -11.59 -10.89 -2.73
C LEU A 107 -13.03 -10.88 -3.23
N LEU A 108 -13.88 -11.81 -2.74
CA LEU A 108 -15.26 -11.96 -3.20
C LEU A 108 -16.05 -10.67 -3.01
N LYS A 109 -16.07 -10.13 -1.78
CA LYS A 109 -16.85 -8.93 -1.46
C LYS A 109 -16.41 -7.70 -2.24
N ASN A 110 -15.10 -7.51 -2.41
CA ASN A 110 -14.59 -6.38 -3.18
C ASN A 110 -14.85 -6.53 -4.68
N PHE A 111 -14.75 -7.75 -5.20
CA PHE A 111 -15.06 -8.07 -6.59
C PHE A 111 -16.53 -7.80 -6.93
N GLU A 112 -17.48 -8.25 -6.08
CA GLU A 112 -18.92 -8.03 -6.26
C GLU A 112 -19.26 -6.53 -6.35
N ILE A 113 -18.63 -5.69 -5.53
CA ILE A 113 -18.83 -4.23 -5.58
C ILE A 113 -18.32 -3.65 -6.91
N LEU A 114 -17.12 -4.04 -7.34
CA LEU A 114 -16.56 -3.53 -8.59
C LEU A 114 -17.37 -3.98 -9.80
N GLU A 115 -17.87 -5.23 -9.84
CA GLU A 115 -18.73 -5.72 -10.93
C GLU A 115 -20.06 -5.00 -11.00
N SER A 116 -20.69 -4.77 -9.84
CA SER A 116 -22.04 -4.18 -9.78
C SER A 116 -22.06 -2.65 -9.88
N HIS A 117 -20.93 -1.96 -9.65
CA HIS A 117 -20.87 -0.51 -9.60
C HIS A 117 -19.73 0.06 -10.49
N PRO A 118 -19.98 0.30 -11.78
CA PRO A 118 -18.94 0.75 -12.73
C PRO A 118 -18.22 2.06 -12.35
N LYS A 119 -18.85 2.93 -11.57
CA LYS A 119 -18.23 4.18 -11.08
C LYS A 119 -17.22 3.96 -9.97
N ILE A 120 -17.22 2.80 -9.31
CA ILE A 120 -16.27 2.47 -8.26
C ILE A 120 -15.01 1.89 -8.89
N VAL A 121 -13.86 2.50 -8.60
CA VAL A 121 -12.55 2.07 -9.11
C VAL A 121 -11.72 1.34 -8.08
N VAL A 122 -12.05 1.52 -6.80
CA VAL A 122 -11.41 0.81 -5.68
C VAL A 122 -12.48 0.34 -4.71
N SER A 123 -12.39 -0.91 -4.29
CA SER A 123 -13.19 -1.47 -3.19
C SER A 123 -12.28 -2.11 -2.15
N MET A 124 -12.58 -1.89 -0.87
CA MET A 124 -11.89 -2.54 0.23
C MET A 124 -12.80 -2.66 1.46
N GLY A 125 -12.33 -3.38 2.48
CA GLY A 125 -12.97 -3.42 3.79
C GLY A 125 -12.22 -2.62 4.83
N LYS A 126 -12.80 -2.50 6.03
CA LYS A 126 -12.08 -1.94 7.18
C LYS A 126 -10.85 -2.76 7.52
N ILE A 127 -9.85 -2.10 8.06
CA ILE A 127 -8.60 -2.71 8.51
C ILE A 127 -8.61 -2.84 10.02
N THR A 128 -8.28 -4.02 10.52
CA THR A 128 -7.96 -4.27 11.91
C THR A 128 -6.45 -4.41 12.09
N ARG A 129 -5.97 -4.37 13.32
CA ARG A 129 -4.54 -4.56 13.63
C ARG A 129 -4.31 -5.93 14.22
N TYR A 130 -3.15 -6.51 13.91
CA TYR A 130 -2.67 -7.71 14.59
C TYR A 130 -1.16 -7.64 14.88
N GLY A 131 -0.67 -8.57 15.67
CA GLY A 131 0.67 -8.52 16.23
C GLY A 131 0.65 -7.96 17.65
N SER A 132 1.78 -8.09 18.40
CA SER A 132 1.88 -7.51 19.72
C SER A 132 1.79 -5.99 19.62
N PHE A 133 0.81 -5.43 20.25
CA PHE A 133 0.78 -4.01 20.54
C PHE A 133 1.85 -3.78 21.62
N ASP A 134 3.07 -3.43 21.22
CA ASP A 134 3.84 -2.60 22.11
C ASP A 134 3.01 -1.32 22.20
N THR A 135 2.24 -1.19 23.28
CA THR A 135 1.91 0.13 23.78
C THR A 135 3.24 0.86 23.73
N TYR A 136 3.37 1.85 22.83
CA TYR A 136 4.46 2.81 22.96
C TYR A 136 4.21 3.44 24.31
N ASP A 137 4.73 2.76 25.37
CA ASP A 137 4.71 3.29 26.69
C ASP A 137 5.32 4.68 26.59
N GLU A 138 4.55 5.66 27.03
CA GLU A 138 5.08 6.99 27.30
C GLU A 138 6.15 6.77 28.35
N LYS A 139 7.38 6.43 27.89
CA LYS A 139 8.51 6.42 28.80
C LYS A 139 8.56 7.81 29.37
N LYS A 140 8.60 7.92 30.69
CA LYS A 140 8.73 9.21 31.40
C LYS A 140 9.87 10.09 30.88
N SER A 141 10.76 9.53 30.07
CA SER A 141 11.93 10.18 29.43
C SER A 141 11.68 10.77 28.02
N ASP A 142 10.44 10.73 27.49
CA ASP A 142 10.19 11.31 26.15
C ASP A 142 10.38 12.83 26.20
N ASN A 143 11.25 13.35 25.34
CA ASN A 143 11.40 14.79 25.15
C ASN A 143 10.14 15.39 24.47
N PHE A 144 10.01 16.72 24.51
CA PHE A 144 8.88 17.46 23.96
C PHE A 144 8.58 17.11 22.49
N PHE A 145 9.62 17.01 21.66
CA PHE A 145 9.48 16.70 20.24
C PHE A 145 8.98 15.27 20.02
N THR A 146 9.49 14.30 20.77
CA THR A 146 9.03 12.91 20.72
C THR A 146 7.56 12.78 21.13
N ARG A 147 7.09 13.54 22.14
CA ARG A 147 5.68 13.56 22.54
C ARG A 147 4.77 14.12 21.46
N ILE A 148 5.15 15.25 20.84
CA ILE A 148 4.39 15.84 19.71
C ILE A 148 4.34 14.86 18.55
N TYR A 149 5.47 14.24 18.19
CA TYR A 149 5.55 13.23 17.14
C TYR A 149 4.62 12.05 17.43
N LYS A 150 4.72 11.44 18.63
CA LYS A 150 3.88 10.30 19.04
C LYS A 150 2.38 10.63 18.97
N LYS A 151 1.96 11.79 19.47
CA LYS A 151 0.56 12.26 19.43
C LYS A 151 0.04 12.38 18.01
N ASN A 152 0.81 13.00 17.12
CA ASN A 152 0.40 13.19 15.72
C ASN A 152 0.50 11.88 14.92
N ARG A 153 1.50 11.02 15.18
CA ARG A 153 1.64 9.69 14.58
C ARG A 153 0.44 8.81 14.86
N LYS A 154 -0.12 8.86 16.09
CA LYS A 154 -1.35 8.12 16.42
C LYS A 154 -2.51 8.53 15.50
N LYS A 155 -2.65 9.82 15.18
CA LYS A 155 -3.67 10.33 14.25
C LYS A 155 -3.40 9.93 12.80
N LEU A 156 -2.15 10.01 12.33
CA LEU A 156 -1.74 9.60 10.98
C LEU A 156 -1.85 8.09 10.76
N ARG A 157 -1.69 7.30 11.82
CA ARG A 157 -1.83 5.83 11.83
C ARG A 157 -3.23 5.35 12.17
N SER A 158 -4.21 6.27 12.25
CA SER A 158 -5.61 5.86 12.32
C SER A 158 -5.93 5.01 11.10
N LEU A 159 -6.38 3.77 11.32
CA LEU A 159 -6.85 2.88 10.24
C LEU A 159 -8.28 3.22 9.81
N ASN A 160 -8.75 4.43 10.12
CA ASN A 160 -10.06 4.88 9.68
C ASN A 160 -10.03 5.09 8.16
N ILE A 161 -10.79 4.27 7.47
CA ILE A 161 -10.93 4.30 6.03
C ILE A 161 -12.38 4.62 5.72
N PHE A 162 -12.59 5.43 4.69
CA PHE A 162 -13.91 5.93 4.33
C PHE A 162 -14.13 5.76 2.83
N SER A 163 -15.37 5.48 2.45
CA SER A 163 -15.81 5.62 1.06
C SER A 163 -15.64 7.08 0.60
N ILE A 164 -15.30 7.26 -0.66
CA ILE A 164 -15.05 8.57 -1.26
C ILE A 164 -15.85 8.68 -2.55
N SER A 165 -16.66 9.74 -2.68
CA SER A 165 -17.44 10.02 -3.89
C SER A 165 -17.49 11.52 -4.17
N GLY A 166 -17.91 11.88 -5.38
CA GLY A 166 -18.07 13.26 -5.81
C GLY A 166 -17.11 13.67 -6.93
N ASN A 167 -16.93 14.98 -7.12
CA ASN A 167 -15.96 15.47 -8.10
C ASN A 167 -14.51 15.28 -7.62
N TYR A 168 -13.55 15.32 -8.56
CA TYR A 168 -12.15 15.02 -8.28
C TYR A 168 -11.56 15.89 -7.16
N GLU A 169 -11.79 17.22 -7.19
CA GLU A 169 -11.26 18.15 -6.18
C GLU A 169 -11.77 17.80 -4.78
N SER A 170 -13.06 17.52 -4.65
CA SER A 170 -13.67 17.16 -3.36
C SER A 170 -13.14 15.84 -2.83
N LYS A 171 -12.96 14.83 -3.71
CA LYS A 171 -12.39 13.52 -3.36
C LYS A 171 -10.96 13.65 -2.86
N VAL A 172 -10.12 14.39 -3.59
CA VAL A 172 -8.73 14.64 -3.19
C VAL A 172 -8.67 15.37 -1.85
N ARG A 173 -9.45 16.44 -1.69
CA ARG A 173 -9.51 17.20 -0.42
C ARG A 173 -9.92 16.32 0.76
N PHE A 174 -10.93 15.46 0.56
CA PHE A 174 -11.36 14.51 1.58
C PHE A 174 -10.23 13.55 1.95
N CYS A 175 -9.57 12.95 0.94
CA CYS A 175 -8.46 12.02 1.13
C CYS A 175 -7.31 12.66 1.92
N LEU A 176 -6.89 13.87 1.56
CA LEU A 176 -5.85 14.61 2.27
C LEU A 176 -6.26 14.93 3.72
N ARG A 177 -7.47 15.46 3.95
CA ARG A 177 -7.94 15.87 5.29
C ARG A 177 -8.17 14.71 6.26
N LYS A 178 -8.59 13.54 5.73
CA LYS A 178 -8.83 12.32 6.51
C LYS A 178 -7.64 11.37 6.55
N TYR A 179 -6.54 11.67 5.82
CA TYR A 179 -5.40 10.74 5.64
C TYR A 179 -5.83 9.37 5.14
N ASN A 180 -6.77 9.33 4.17
CA ASN A 180 -7.42 8.13 3.68
C ASN A 180 -6.59 7.43 2.59
N PHE A 181 -5.30 7.21 2.83
CA PHE A 181 -4.37 6.60 1.87
C PHE A 181 -4.29 5.07 1.96
N TRP A 182 -4.90 4.48 2.99
CA TRP A 182 -4.96 3.03 3.17
C TRP A 182 -5.75 2.32 2.06
N ILE A 183 -6.53 3.05 1.28
CA ILE A 183 -7.24 2.54 0.10
C ILE A 183 -6.29 1.95 -0.95
N GLN A 184 -4.99 2.24 -0.90
CA GLN A 184 -3.98 1.59 -1.75
C GLN A 184 -3.92 0.06 -1.61
N PHE A 185 -4.47 -0.51 -0.55
CA PHE A 185 -4.53 -1.95 -0.30
C PHE A 185 -5.87 -2.58 -0.72
N GLY A 186 -6.74 -1.83 -1.36
CA GLY A 186 -8.01 -2.31 -1.91
C GLY A 186 -7.84 -3.10 -3.22
N LEU A 187 -8.94 -3.69 -3.68
CA LEU A 187 -9.06 -4.25 -5.01
C LEU A 187 -9.37 -3.13 -6.00
N PHE A 188 -8.56 -3.01 -7.05
CA PHE A 188 -8.65 -1.96 -8.07
C PHE A 188 -9.14 -2.51 -9.40
N ARG A 189 -9.78 -1.66 -10.19
CA ARG A 189 -9.78 -1.85 -11.64
C ARG A 189 -8.37 -1.66 -12.15
N LYS A 190 -7.82 -2.67 -12.82
CA LYS A 190 -6.40 -2.69 -13.19
C LYS A 190 -6.02 -1.55 -14.13
N GLN A 191 -6.83 -1.29 -15.14
CA GLN A 191 -6.52 -0.26 -16.15
C GLN A 191 -6.40 1.13 -15.51
N GLU A 192 -7.30 1.47 -14.60
CA GLU A 192 -7.30 2.74 -13.87
C GLU A 192 -6.11 2.85 -12.92
N LEU A 193 -5.72 1.74 -12.28
CA LEU A 193 -4.53 1.69 -11.45
C LEU A 193 -3.26 1.87 -12.29
N GLN A 194 -3.13 1.15 -13.42
CA GLN A 194 -1.97 1.27 -14.31
C GLN A 194 -1.80 2.68 -14.86
N SER A 195 -2.90 3.30 -15.33
CA SER A 195 -2.87 4.68 -15.83
C SER A 195 -2.58 5.73 -14.75
N SER A 196 -2.72 5.35 -13.48
CA SER A 196 -2.45 6.20 -12.31
C SER A 196 -1.03 6.08 -11.77
N MET A 197 -0.24 5.09 -12.25
CA MET A 197 1.13 4.87 -11.77
C MET A 197 2.06 6.04 -12.10
N MET A 198 3.02 6.28 -11.21
CA MET A 198 4.10 7.25 -11.41
C MET A 198 5.13 6.69 -12.41
N GLU A 199 5.80 7.57 -13.14
CA GLU A 199 6.92 7.20 -14.02
C GLU A 199 8.17 6.78 -13.23
N SER A 200 8.37 7.39 -12.08
CA SER A 200 9.53 7.14 -11.22
C SER A 200 9.18 7.29 -9.74
N PRO A 201 9.93 6.61 -8.84
CA PRO A 201 9.68 6.67 -7.42
C PRO A 201 10.10 8.00 -6.79
N PHE A 202 9.29 8.47 -5.83
CA PHE A 202 9.62 9.53 -4.91
C PHE A 202 8.97 9.25 -3.54
N TYR A 203 9.40 9.92 -2.49
CA TYR A 203 8.79 9.72 -1.17
C TYR A 203 7.34 10.20 -1.18
N GLY A 204 6.39 9.27 -0.93
CA GLY A 204 4.94 9.51 -1.00
C GLY A 204 4.33 9.22 -2.38
N TRP A 205 5.04 8.48 -3.26
CA TRP A 205 4.49 8.03 -4.54
C TRP A 205 3.19 7.23 -4.38
N ASP A 206 3.07 6.47 -3.31
CA ASP A 206 1.88 5.70 -2.94
C ASP A 206 0.68 6.62 -2.63
N TYR A 207 0.94 7.77 -2.00
CA TYR A 207 -0.09 8.80 -1.81
C TYR A 207 -0.50 9.44 -3.14
N ALA A 208 0.48 9.76 -3.99
CA ALA A 208 0.21 10.30 -5.33
C ALA A 208 -0.58 9.32 -6.18
N LEU A 209 -0.27 8.01 -6.11
CA LEU A 209 -1.02 6.94 -6.77
C LEU A 209 -2.50 6.96 -6.36
N VAL A 210 -2.77 6.99 -5.05
CA VAL A 210 -4.14 7.09 -4.54
C VAL A 210 -4.85 8.33 -5.08
N LEU A 211 -4.19 9.50 -5.04
CA LEU A 211 -4.78 10.75 -5.55
C LEU A 211 -5.05 10.70 -7.05
N ASN A 212 -4.18 10.03 -7.84
CA ASN A 212 -4.43 9.85 -9.28
C ASN A 212 -5.62 8.93 -9.55
N VAL A 213 -5.70 7.81 -8.85
CA VAL A 213 -6.81 6.85 -9.02
C VAL A 213 -8.17 7.52 -8.79
N LEU A 214 -8.28 8.49 -7.89
CA LEU A 214 -9.51 9.24 -7.65
C LEU A 214 -10.00 10.04 -8.88
N ARG A 215 -9.18 10.23 -9.93
CA ARG A 215 -9.62 10.84 -11.21
C ARG A 215 -10.59 9.93 -11.95
N HIS A 216 -10.41 8.62 -11.82
CA HIS A 216 -11.12 7.61 -12.61
C HIS A 216 -12.46 7.21 -12.01
N GLY A 217 -12.67 7.38 -10.71
CA GLY A 217 -13.94 6.99 -10.09
C GLY A 217 -13.98 7.17 -8.58
N ASP A 218 -14.92 6.50 -7.97
CA ASP A 218 -15.20 6.56 -6.54
C ASP A 218 -14.55 5.38 -5.81
N VAL A 219 -14.46 5.50 -4.48
CA VAL A 219 -13.95 4.45 -3.59
C VAL A 219 -15.07 3.94 -2.71
N PHE A 220 -15.22 2.64 -2.63
CA PHE A 220 -16.14 2.00 -1.71
C PHE A 220 -15.40 1.29 -0.57
N VAL A 221 -15.90 1.46 0.64
CA VAL A 221 -15.36 0.80 1.83
C VAL A 221 -16.49 0.06 2.55
N HIS A 222 -16.38 -1.27 2.62
CA HIS A 222 -17.30 -2.09 3.41
C HIS A 222 -17.22 -1.76 4.90
N ASP A 223 -18.35 -1.80 5.57
CA ASP A 223 -18.42 -1.70 7.04
C ASP A 223 -18.05 -3.03 7.74
N LEU A 224 -17.15 -3.78 7.15
CA LEU A 224 -16.67 -5.08 7.61
C LEU A 224 -15.14 -5.09 7.68
N PRO A 225 -14.54 -5.69 8.71
CA PRO A 225 -13.10 -5.89 8.76
C PRO A 225 -12.70 -7.01 7.78
N LEU A 226 -12.12 -6.65 6.65
CA LEU A 226 -11.68 -7.61 5.63
C LEU A 226 -10.16 -7.77 5.55
N MET A 227 -9.41 -6.91 6.23
CA MET A 227 -7.95 -6.93 6.24
C MET A 227 -7.39 -6.80 7.66
N LYS A 228 -6.31 -7.50 7.93
CA LYS A 228 -5.50 -7.40 9.15
C LYS A 228 -4.14 -6.82 8.83
N PHE A 229 -3.84 -5.66 9.39
CA PHE A 229 -2.57 -4.96 9.23
C PHE A 229 -1.59 -5.34 10.34
N TYR A 230 -0.35 -5.71 9.96
CA TYR A 230 0.70 -6.04 10.92
C TYR A 230 1.36 -4.80 11.50
N THR A 231 1.33 -4.64 12.81
CA THR A 231 1.77 -3.39 13.47
C THR A 231 3.28 -3.18 13.51
N LYS A 232 4.07 -4.24 13.37
CA LYS A 232 5.55 -4.22 13.40
C LYS A 232 6.17 -4.38 12.01
N GLY A 233 5.40 -4.21 10.93
CA GLY A 233 5.87 -4.29 9.55
C GLY A 233 6.84 -3.16 9.17
N ALA A 234 7.31 -3.18 7.91
CA ALA A 234 8.29 -2.22 7.39
C ALA A 234 7.86 -0.75 7.58
N SER A 235 6.57 -0.44 7.42
CA SER A 235 6.00 0.88 7.69
C SER A 235 6.08 1.32 9.16
N GLY A 236 6.37 0.37 10.07
CA GLY A 236 6.58 0.58 11.51
C GLY A 236 7.96 1.14 11.88
N GLN A 237 8.95 0.97 11.02
CA GLN A 237 10.37 1.17 11.34
C GLN A 237 10.85 2.62 11.28
N GLY A 238 10.03 3.56 10.82
CA GLY A 238 10.38 4.99 10.74
C GLY A 238 10.68 5.49 9.32
N VAL A 239 10.81 6.82 9.18
CA VAL A 239 11.02 7.48 7.88
C VAL A 239 12.42 7.16 7.33
N SER A 240 13.44 7.14 8.18
CA SER A 240 14.83 6.86 7.78
C SER A 240 14.99 5.48 7.13
N GLU A 241 14.42 4.44 7.76
CA GLU A 241 14.46 3.07 7.23
C GLU A 241 13.65 2.95 5.94
N PHE A 242 12.47 3.58 5.88
CA PHE A 242 11.66 3.60 4.67
C PHE A 242 12.40 4.25 3.48
N LEU A 243 13.08 5.39 3.69
CA LEU A 243 13.88 6.05 2.65
C LEU A 243 15.02 5.15 2.16
N HIS A 244 15.66 4.42 3.06
CA HIS A 244 16.72 3.47 2.72
C HIS A 244 16.20 2.31 1.86
N GLN A 245 15.06 1.71 2.24
CA GLN A 245 14.42 0.63 1.49
C GLN A 245 13.94 1.04 0.10
N GLN A 246 13.52 2.30 -0.07
CA GLN A 246 13.12 2.86 -1.36
C GLN A 246 14.29 3.21 -2.27
N LYS A 247 15.54 3.15 -1.78
CA LYS A 247 16.74 3.61 -2.52
C LYS A 247 16.62 5.03 -3.07
N LEU A 248 15.88 5.89 -2.38
CA LEU A 248 15.72 7.29 -2.76
C LEU A 248 16.99 8.10 -2.42
N SER A 249 17.30 9.11 -3.24
CA SER A 249 18.48 9.93 -3.04
C SER A 249 18.44 10.69 -1.72
N LYS A 250 19.62 10.91 -1.11
CA LYS A 250 19.78 11.62 0.17
C LYS A 250 19.29 13.08 0.14
N GLN A 251 18.99 13.64 -1.02
CA GLN A 251 18.55 15.04 -1.20
C GLN A 251 17.21 15.37 -0.49
N PHE A 252 16.39 14.35 -0.18
CA PHE A 252 15.10 14.54 0.46
C PHE A 252 15.09 14.33 1.98
N ILE A 253 16.26 14.24 2.61
CA ILE A 253 16.35 14.01 4.06
C ILE A 253 15.81 15.21 4.86
N ILE A 254 15.90 16.44 4.32
CA ILE A 254 15.47 17.67 5.03
C ILE A 254 13.94 17.84 4.93
N LEU A 255 13.36 17.60 3.75
CA LEU A 255 11.90 17.72 3.51
C LEU A 255 11.38 16.47 2.80
N PRO A 256 11.13 15.38 3.52
CA PRO A 256 10.77 14.09 2.90
C PRO A 256 9.57 14.15 1.97
N HIS A 257 8.54 14.91 2.31
CA HIS A 257 7.35 15.06 1.48
C HIS A 257 7.42 16.22 0.47
N ALA A 258 8.56 16.88 0.29
CA ALA A 258 8.70 17.90 -0.76
C ALA A 258 8.38 17.37 -2.17
N PRO A 259 8.81 16.16 -2.58
CA PRO A 259 8.44 15.61 -3.88
C PRO A 259 6.93 15.41 -4.04
N LEU A 260 6.24 14.90 -3.01
CA LEU A 260 4.77 14.79 -3.04
C LEU A 260 4.11 16.17 -3.09
N THR A 261 4.62 17.14 -2.34
CA THR A 261 4.13 18.52 -2.36
C THR A 261 4.27 19.13 -3.76
N GLN A 262 5.44 18.95 -4.38
CA GLN A 262 5.70 19.41 -5.75
C GLN A 262 4.80 18.70 -6.77
N TRP A 263 4.62 17.37 -6.62
CA TRP A 263 3.71 16.61 -7.46
C TRP A 263 2.27 17.14 -7.35
N CYS A 264 1.78 17.40 -6.13
CA CYS A 264 0.45 17.98 -5.91
C CYS A 264 0.32 19.37 -6.54
N LEU A 265 1.32 20.24 -6.39
CA LEU A 265 1.31 21.56 -7.02
C LEU A 265 1.20 21.46 -8.54
N LYS A 266 1.98 20.58 -9.16
CA LYS A 266 1.97 20.37 -10.63
C LYS A 266 0.65 19.76 -11.13
N ASN A 267 0.09 18.79 -10.41
CA ASN A 267 -1.04 17.98 -10.88
C ASN A 267 -2.42 18.47 -10.43
N LEU A 268 -2.49 19.21 -9.32
CA LEU A 268 -3.75 19.75 -8.77
C LEU A 268 -3.88 21.25 -8.95
N GLY A 269 -2.80 21.94 -9.34
CA GLY A 269 -2.75 23.36 -9.59
C GLY A 269 -2.54 24.23 -8.35
N ILE A 270 -2.09 25.47 -8.59
CA ILE A 270 -1.70 26.41 -7.52
C ILE A 270 -2.88 26.80 -6.62
N ILE A 271 -4.07 26.99 -7.16
CA ILE A 271 -5.24 27.38 -6.37
C ILE A 271 -5.62 26.29 -5.39
N PHE A 272 -5.64 25.01 -5.82
CA PHE A 272 -5.90 23.87 -4.94
C PHE A 272 -4.83 23.79 -3.85
N PHE A 273 -3.55 23.93 -4.23
CA PHE A 273 -2.43 23.91 -3.31
C PHE A 273 -2.56 24.97 -2.23
N LEU A 274 -2.82 26.24 -2.59
CA LEU A 274 -2.97 27.35 -1.64
C LEU A 274 -4.15 27.12 -0.68
N LYS A 275 -5.28 26.60 -1.17
CA LYS A 275 -6.44 26.24 -0.32
C LYS A 275 -6.17 25.10 0.68
N ASN A 276 -5.09 24.34 0.51
CA ASN A 276 -4.73 23.20 1.36
C ASN A 276 -3.29 23.30 1.91
N ILE A 277 -2.69 24.48 1.89
CA ILE A 277 -1.29 24.71 2.26
C ILE A 277 -0.99 24.26 3.70
N ASP A 278 -1.95 24.39 4.60
CA ASP A 278 -1.88 23.92 5.98
C ASP A 278 -1.62 22.41 6.08
N PHE A 279 -2.22 21.62 5.18
CA PHE A 279 -1.97 20.19 5.09
C PHE A 279 -0.52 19.91 4.70
N PHE A 280 -0.02 20.56 3.65
CA PHE A 280 1.34 20.33 3.15
C PHE A 280 2.42 20.77 4.15
N ILE A 281 2.22 21.92 4.82
CA ILE A 281 3.10 22.37 5.92
C ILE A 281 3.12 21.32 7.03
N LYS A 282 1.95 20.89 7.49
CA LYS A 282 1.83 19.90 8.55
C LYS A 282 2.46 18.54 8.18
N LEU A 283 2.26 18.08 6.95
CA LEU A 283 2.80 16.82 6.45
C LEU A 283 4.34 16.83 6.47
N ASN A 284 4.96 17.88 5.92
CA ASN A 284 6.41 18.04 5.92
C ASN A 284 6.98 18.22 7.33
N PHE A 285 6.32 19.03 8.18
CA PHE A 285 6.73 19.22 9.58
C PHE A 285 6.73 17.89 10.36
N LEU A 286 5.70 17.06 10.20
CA LEU A 286 5.63 15.77 10.88
C LEU A 286 6.71 14.79 10.38
N ALA A 287 7.07 14.84 9.11
CA ALA A 287 8.16 14.04 8.56
C ALA A 287 9.51 14.48 9.13
N ILE A 288 9.77 15.78 9.27
CA ILE A 288 10.97 16.31 9.93
C ILE A 288 11.04 15.84 11.38
N LEU A 289 9.95 15.94 12.14
CA LEU A 289 9.90 15.46 13.53
C LEU A 289 10.19 13.95 13.61
N SER A 290 9.74 13.16 12.62
CA SER A 290 10.06 11.74 12.55
C SER A 290 11.55 11.49 12.36
N LEU A 291 12.19 12.22 11.43
CA LEU A 291 13.64 12.11 11.19
C LEU A 291 14.47 12.50 12.42
N ILE A 292 14.07 13.57 13.11
CA ILE A 292 14.72 13.97 14.37
C ILE A 292 14.55 12.88 15.44
N ALA A 293 13.35 12.32 15.58
CA ALA A 293 13.10 11.25 16.54
C ALA A 293 13.87 9.96 16.21
N ASP A 294 14.06 9.64 14.93
CA ASP A 294 14.85 8.48 14.48
C ASP A 294 16.35 8.68 14.70
N SER A 295 16.87 9.93 14.59
CA SER A 295 18.28 10.24 14.84
C SER A 295 18.67 10.25 16.33
N ILE A 296 17.73 10.52 17.23
CA ILE A 296 17.96 10.50 18.69
C ILE A 296 17.96 9.05 19.25
N LYS A 297 17.40 8.08 18.48
CA LYS A 297 17.36 6.67 18.89
C LYS A 297 18.62 5.87 18.52
N LYS A 298 19.46 6.42 17.65
CA LYS A 298 20.78 5.88 17.33
C LYS A 298 21.85 6.43 18.27
#